data_fa621bd0fc410e57d4bff2297b16db01
#
_entry.id   fa621bd0fc410e57d4bff2297b16db01
#
_cell.length_a   1.000
_cell.length_b   1.000
_cell.length_c   1.000
_cell.angle_alpha   90.00
_cell.angle_beta   90.00
_cell.angle_gamma   90.00
#
_symmetry.space_group_name_H-M   'P 1'
#
loop_
_entity.id
_entity.type
_entity.pdbx_description
1 polymer ?
#
loop_
_entity_poly.entity_id
_entity_poly.type
_entity_poly.pdbx_seq_one_letter_code
_entity_poly.pdbx_strand_id
1 'polypeptide(L)'
;MHGRRRGGPFGEGPQRAHRARRGDVRAAILSLLGQEPQNGYRLMKSFDRATDGAWRPSPGSIYPTLTQLQDEGLIVAVGEGRSSEFQLTEAGHGYIVEHADELEQAWQSATGQSEQDLAFHASVAKLHGAIEQFRFAATDEQRAAGVQAIDDARRALYLILAE
;
A
#
# COMPACT_ATOMS: atom_id res chain seq x y z
N MET A 1 -28.59 -45.64 -28.68
CA MET A 1 -29.13 -44.30 -28.86
C MET A 1 -28.27 -43.29 -28.11
N HIS A 2 -27.63 -42.42 -28.85
CA HIS A 2 -26.56 -41.56 -28.41
C HIS A 2 -27.10 -40.26 -27.88
N GLY A 3 -26.78 -39.92 -26.65
CA GLY A 3 -27.04 -38.60 -26.04
C GLY A 3 -25.73 -37.85 -25.83
N ARG A 4 -25.33 -37.03 -26.79
CA ARG A 4 -24.20 -36.08 -26.67
C ARG A 4 -24.62 -34.96 -25.74
N ARG A 5 -23.97 -34.82 -24.58
CA ARG A 5 -24.02 -33.61 -23.77
C ARG A 5 -22.87 -32.69 -24.19
N ARG A 6 -23.22 -31.57 -24.76
CA ARG A 6 -22.33 -30.46 -25.05
C ARG A 6 -21.86 -29.84 -23.75
N GLY A 7 -20.55 -29.86 -23.51
CA GLY A 7 -19.92 -29.03 -22.49
C GLY A 7 -19.86 -27.57 -22.96
N GLY A 8 -20.43 -26.66 -22.19
CA GLY A 8 -20.28 -25.22 -22.38
C GLY A 8 -18.94 -24.75 -21.78
N PRO A 9 -18.25 -23.82 -22.40
CA PRO A 9 -17.02 -23.23 -21.90
C PRO A 9 -17.37 -21.95 -21.12
N PHE A 10 -17.61 -22.05 -19.84
CA PHE A 10 -17.61 -20.87 -18.94
C PHE A 10 -17.10 -21.30 -17.58
N GLY A 11 -15.88 -20.96 -17.34
CA GLY A 11 -15.21 -21.09 -16.06
C GLY A 11 -14.00 -20.20 -16.03
N GLU A 12 -14.17 -18.88 -16.27
CA GLU A 12 -13.21 -17.94 -15.76
C GLU A 12 -13.33 -17.94 -14.25
N GLY A 13 -12.48 -18.75 -13.64
CA GLY A 13 -12.34 -18.79 -12.20
C GLY A 13 -11.81 -17.44 -11.71
N PRO A 14 -12.20 -17.01 -10.49
CA PRO A 14 -11.74 -15.76 -9.92
C PRO A 14 -10.22 -15.76 -9.91
N GLN A 15 -9.65 -14.64 -10.38
CA GLN A 15 -8.22 -14.38 -10.35
C GLN A 15 -7.68 -14.79 -8.99
N ARG A 16 -6.75 -15.76 -9.00
CA ARG A 16 -6.09 -16.22 -7.79
C ARG A 16 -5.40 -15.02 -7.17
N ALA A 17 -5.98 -14.51 -6.08
CA ALA A 17 -5.31 -13.54 -5.22
C ALA A 17 -3.90 -14.09 -4.98
N HIS A 18 -2.89 -13.35 -5.40
CA HIS A 18 -1.50 -13.73 -5.29
C HIS A 18 -1.25 -13.95 -3.79
N ARG A 19 -1.02 -15.20 -3.38
CA ARG A 19 -0.62 -15.48 -2.00
C ARG A 19 0.75 -14.86 -1.82
N ALA A 20 0.78 -13.67 -1.22
CA ALA A 20 2.00 -13.00 -0.86
C ALA A 20 2.92 -13.98 -0.09
N ARG A 21 4.18 -14.05 -0.51
CA ARG A 21 5.19 -14.86 0.15
C ARG A 21 5.49 -14.25 1.52
N ARG A 22 5.98 -15.05 2.47
CA ARG A 22 6.35 -14.53 3.80
C ARG A 22 7.36 -13.38 3.74
N GLY A 23 8.26 -13.40 2.77
CA GLY A 23 9.20 -12.32 2.51
C GLY A 23 8.54 -10.99 2.12
N ASP A 24 7.43 -11.06 1.37
CA ASP A 24 6.70 -9.88 0.93
C ASP A 24 6.02 -9.17 2.11
N VAL A 25 5.43 -9.94 3.04
CA VAL A 25 4.82 -9.38 4.28
C VAL A 25 5.87 -8.69 5.15
N ARG A 26 7.06 -9.31 5.28
CA ARG A 26 8.18 -8.75 6.04
C ARG A 26 8.63 -7.41 5.45
N ALA A 27 8.90 -7.37 4.15
CA ALA A 27 9.33 -6.17 3.45
C ALA A 27 8.32 -5.02 3.60
N ALA A 28 7.06 -5.35 3.43
CA ALA A 28 5.98 -4.37 3.52
C ALA A 28 5.78 -3.84 4.95
N ILE A 29 5.90 -4.66 5.98
CA ILE A 29 5.87 -4.21 7.38
C ILE A 29 7.01 -3.22 7.64
N LEU A 30 8.23 -3.54 7.22
CA LEU A 30 9.37 -2.65 7.39
C LEU A 30 9.17 -1.31 6.68
N SER A 31 8.68 -1.33 5.45
CA SER A 31 8.39 -0.12 4.68
C SER A 31 7.32 0.76 5.33
N LEU A 32 6.24 0.16 5.85
CA LEU A 32 5.17 0.89 6.54
C LEU A 32 5.63 1.45 7.89
N LEU A 33 6.41 0.69 8.66
CA LEU A 33 6.96 1.15 9.94
C LEU A 33 8.06 2.21 9.75
N GLY A 34 8.68 2.27 8.58
CA GLY A 34 9.58 3.35 8.20
C GLY A 34 8.89 4.71 8.05
N GLN A 35 7.57 4.73 7.85
CA GLN A 35 6.79 5.95 7.73
C GLN A 35 6.28 6.46 9.08
N GLU A 36 5.69 5.56 9.88
CA GLU A 36 5.18 5.87 11.21
C GLU A 36 5.06 4.60 12.07
N PRO A 37 5.12 4.71 13.41
CA PRO A 37 4.80 3.60 14.31
C PRO A 37 3.36 3.15 14.14
N GLN A 38 3.13 1.82 14.13
CA GLN A 38 1.81 1.22 13.95
C GLN A 38 1.65 -0.05 14.78
N ASN A 39 0.43 -0.31 15.26
CA ASN A 39 0.08 -1.62 15.80
C ASN A 39 -0.32 -2.59 14.68
N GLY A 40 -0.45 -3.89 15.00
CA GLY A 40 -0.76 -4.91 14.01
C GLY A 40 -2.08 -4.66 13.26
N TYR A 41 -3.08 -4.09 13.93
CA TYR A 41 -4.36 -3.75 13.31
C TYR A 41 -4.24 -2.57 12.32
N ARG A 42 -3.48 -1.53 12.70
CA ARG A 42 -3.19 -0.40 11.79
C ARG A 42 -2.38 -0.85 10.59
N LEU A 43 -1.40 -1.72 10.78
CA LEU A 43 -0.65 -2.33 9.68
C LEU A 43 -1.57 -3.01 8.68
N MET A 44 -2.49 -3.87 9.12
CA MET A 44 -3.46 -4.51 8.21
C MET A 44 -4.29 -3.51 7.42
N LYS A 45 -4.72 -2.41 8.04
CA LYS A 45 -5.43 -1.32 7.34
C LYS A 45 -4.52 -0.55 6.39
N SER A 46 -3.26 -0.35 6.75
CA SER A 46 -2.29 0.33 5.89
C SER A 46 -1.99 -0.49 4.65
N PHE A 47 -1.90 -1.81 4.75
CA PHE A 47 -1.81 -2.70 3.59
C PHE A 47 -3.02 -2.57 2.67
N ASP A 48 -4.22 -2.65 3.22
CA ASP A 48 -5.47 -2.53 2.47
C ASP A 48 -5.55 -1.20 1.72
N ARG A 49 -5.20 -0.11 2.40
CA ARG A 49 -5.19 1.23 1.82
C ARG A 49 -4.10 1.42 0.77
N ALA A 50 -2.89 0.95 1.03
CA ALA A 50 -1.75 1.12 0.13
C ALA A 50 -1.90 0.31 -1.17
N THR A 51 -2.78 -0.69 -1.18
CA THR A 51 -3.00 -1.58 -2.33
C THR A 51 -4.43 -1.51 -2.89
N ASP A 52 -5.21 -0.50 -2.51
CA ASP A 52 -6.63 -0.36 -2.86
C ASP A 52 -7.43 -1.65 -2.67
N GLY A 53 -7.15 -2.37 -1.57
CA GLY A 53 -7.81 -3.63 -1.23
C GLY A 53 -7.28 -4.86 -1.97
N ALA A 54 -6.28 -4.72 -2.84
CA ALA A 54 -5.73 -5.84 -3.60
C ALA A 54 -4.98 -6.83 -2.72
N TRP A 55 -4.41 -6.37 -1.60
CA TRP A 55 -3.68 -7.21 -0.67
C TRP A 55 -4.07 -6.95 0.79
N ARG A 56 -4.61 -8.00 1.41
CA ARG A 56 -5.04 -8.01 2.81
C ARG A 56 -4.39 -9.16 3.56
N PRO A 57 -3.19 -8.95 4.13
CA PRO A 57 -2.56 -9.99 4.92
C PRO A 57 -3.40 -10.34 6.15
N SER A 58 -3.48 -11.63 6.46
CA SER A 58 -4.21 -12.10 7.63
C SER A 58 -3.45 -11.82 8.92
N PRO A 59 -4.12 -11.79 10.08
CA PRO A 59 -3.45 -11.75 11.38
C PRO A 59 -2.41 -12.85 11.54
N GLY A 60 -2.68 -14.06 11.01
CA GLY A 60 -1.76 -15.19 11.01
C GLY A 60 -0.49 -15.00 10.17
N SER A 61 -0.45 -13.98 9.30
CA SER A 61 0.76 -13.58 8.56
C SER A 61 1.48 -12.41 9.25
N ILE A 62 0.73 -11.45 9.78
CA ILE A 62 1.27 -10.22 10.37
C ILE A 62 1.98 -10.51 11.69
N TYR A 63 1.29 -11.12 12.65
CA TYR A 63 1.84 -11.27 14.02
C TYR A 63 3.08 -12.15 14.10
N PRO A 64 3.18 -13.31 13.42
CA PRO A 64 4.43 -14.08 13.39
C PRO A 64 5.60 -13.31 12.77
N THR A 65 5.32 -12.48 11.76
CA THR A 65 6.35 -11.66 11.11
C THR A 65 6.82 -10.53 12.04
N LEU A 66 5.91 -9.89 12.78
CA LEU A 66 6.27 -8.90 13.81
C LEU A 66 7.15 -9.53 14.89
N THR A 67 6.80 -10.72 15.38
CA THR A 67 7.64 -11.44 16.36
C THR A 67 9.03 -11.71 15.80
N GLN A 68 9.12 -12.19 14.57
CA GLN A 68 10.41 -12.43 13.91
C GLN A 68 11.25 -11.15 13.79
N LEU A 69 10.64 -10.04 13.36
CA LEU A 69 11.33 -8.75 13.25
C LEU A 69 11.82 -8.21 14.60
N GLN A 70 11.06 -8.47 15.69
CA GLN A 70 11.50 -8.15 17.05
C GLN A 70 12.69 -9.02 17.49
N ASP A 71 12.64 -10.33 17.24
CA ASP A 71 13.72 -11.26 17.55
C ASP A 71 15.01 -10.90 16.79
N GLU A 72 14.88 -10.37 15.58
CA GLU A 72 15.99 -9.86 14.79
C GLU A 72 16.47 -8.46 15.23
N GLY A 73 15.78 -7.81 16.15
CA GLY A 73 16.13 -6.49 16.66
C GLY A 73 15.87 -5.33 15.67
N LEU A 74 15.08 -5.56 14.62
CA LEU A 74 14.78 -4.54 13.63
C LEU A 74 13.60 -3.65 14.03
N ILE A 75 12.71 -4.15 14.86
CA ILE A 75 11.57 -3.40 15.42
C ILE A 75 11.48 -3.61 16.94
N VAL A 76 10.83 -2.68 17.62
CA VAL A 76 10.52 -2.75 19.04
C VAL A 76 9.06 -2.38 19.27
N ALA A 77 8.41 -3.05 20.22
CA ALA A 77 7.09 -2.66 20.69
C ALA A 77 7.20 -1.51 21.69
N VAL A 78 6.36 -0.49 21.52
CA VAL A 78 6.23 0.66 22.42
C VAL A 78 4.81 0.72 22.95
N GLY A 79 4.66 0.92 24.25
CA GLY A 79 3.37 0.88 24.93
C GLY A 79 3.07 -0.47 25.56
N GLU A 80 1.92 -0.60 26.20
CA GLU A 80 1.52 -1.80 26.92
C GLU A 80 0.25 -2.43 26.35
N GLY A 81 0.18 -3.75 26.40
CA GLY A 81 -1.02 -4.52 26.06
C GLY A 81 -1.34 -4.58 24.57
N ARG A 82 -2.62 -4.73 24.24
CA ARG A 82 -3.11 -4.94 22.86
C ARG A 82 -2.98 -3.72 21.94
N SER A 83 -2.70 -2.56 22.49
CA SER A 83 -2.51 -1.30 21.75
C SER A 83 -1.04 -0.94 21.53
N SER A 84 -0.10 -1.84 21.92
CA SER A 84 1.33 -1.62 21.66
C SER A 84 1.56 -1.34 20.17
N GLU A 85 2.28 -0.26 19.91
CA GLU A 85 2.72 0.09 18.55
C GLU A 85 4.13 -0.45 18.32
N PHE A 86 4.41 -0.84 17.09
CA PHE A 86 5.74 -1.25 16.66
C PHE A 86 6.40 -0.08 15.95
N GLN A 87 7.69 0.10 16.20
CA GLN A 87 8.52 1.07 15.50
C GLN A 87 9.86 0.45 15.11
N LEU A 88 10.50 1.01 14.10
CA LEU A 88 11.86 0.61 13.74
C LEU A 88 12.84 0.98 14.85
N THR A 89 13.81 0.09 15.09
CA THR A 89 15.01 0.40 15.85
C THR A 89 16.03 1.14 14.96
N GLU A 90 17.15 1.59 15.53
CA GLU A 90 18.26 2.13 14.74
C GLU A 90 18.75 1.09 13.71
N ALA A 91 18.87 -0.17 14.10
CA ALA A 91 19.20 -1.27 13.19
C ALA A 91 18.15 -1.46 12.11
N GLY A 92 16.86 -1.32 12.44
CA GLY A 92 15.75 -1.37 11.47
C GLY A 92 15.81 -0.24 10.46
N HIS A 93 16.11 0.98 10.88
CA HIS A 93 16.32 2.12 9.97
C HIS A 93 17.51 1.88 9.04
N GLY A 94 18.63 1.39 9.56
CA GLY A 94 19.79 1.01 8.75
C GLY A 94 19.43 -0.05 7.71
N TYR A 95 18.68 -1.08 8.14
CA TYR A 95 18.26 -2.18 7.28
C TYR A 95 17.42 -1.70 6.09
N ILE A 96 16.42 -0.84 6.30
CA ILE A 96 15.57 -0.36 5.21
C ILE A 96 16.33 0.52 4.21
N VAL A 97 17.35 1.23 4.65
CA VAL A 97 18.21 2.02 3.76
C VAL A 97 19.12 1.11 2.93
N GLU A 98 19.74 0.12 3.57
CA GLU A 98 20.66 -0.81 2.90
C GLU A 98 19.95 -1.72 1.89
N HIS A 99 18.70 -2.12 2.18
CA HIS A 99 17.92 -3.06 1.37
C HIS A 99 16.76 -2.40 0.62
N ALA A 100 16.83 -1.08 0.35
CA ALA A 100 15.73 -0.31 -0.22
C ALA A 100 15.21 -0.93 -1.53
N ASP A 101 16.09 -1.35 -2.44
CA ASP A 101 15.72 -1.95 -3.73
C ASP A 101 15.03 -3.32 -3.55
N GLU A 102 15.51 -4.13 -2.62
CA GLU A 102 14.90 -5.44 -2.32
C GLU A 102 13.50 -5.28 -1.71
N LEU A 103 13.33 -4.33 -0.80
CA LEU A 103 12.06 -4.02 -0.16
C LEU A 103 11.04 -3.50 -1.19
N GLU A 104 11.48 -2.65 -2.10
CA GLU A 104 10.65 -2.13 -3.18
C GLU A 104 10.21 -3.25 -4.14
N GLN A 105 11.13 -4.11 -4.57
CA GLN A 105 10.82 -5.26 -5.42
C GLN A 105 9.84 -6.23 -4.73
N ALA A 106 10.03 -6.51 -3.44
CA ALA A 106 9.14 -7.36 -2.66
C ALA A 106 7.74 -6.75 -2.56
N TRP A 107 7.66 -5.44 -2.37
CA TRP A 107 6.40 -4.69 -2.35
C TRP A 107 5.67 -4.78 -3.69
N GLN A 108 6.36 -4.51 -4.79
CA GLN A 108 5.82 -4.62 -6.15
C GLN A 108 5.32 -6.04 -6.45
N SER A 109 6.11 -7.05 -6.09
CA SER A 109 5.73 -8.46 -6.26
C SER A 109 4.48 -8.85 -5.46
N ALA A 110 4.34 -8.32 -4.24
CA ALA A 110 3.25 -8.63 -3.33
C ALA A 110 1.94 -7.97 -3.75
N THR A 111 2.01 -6.75 -4.27
CA THR A 111 0.85 -5.95 -4.64
C THR A 111 0.40 -6.19 -6.08
N GLY A 112 1.26 -6.78 -6.92
CA GLY A 112 1.02 -6.89 -8.35
C GLY A 112 0.97 -5.52 -9.06
N GLN A 113 1.36 -4.46 -8.36
CA GLN A 113 1.38 -3.12 -8.92
C GLN A 113 2.56 -2.96 -9.88
N SER A 114 2.29 -2.36 -11.02
CA SER A 114 3.33 -1.98 -11.97
C SER A 114 4.09 -0.74 -11.48
N GLU A 115 5.26 -0.49 -12.04
CA GLU A 115 6.02 0.74 -11.79
C GLU A 115 5.16 1.99 -12.09
N GLN A 116 4.31 1.91 -13.12
CA GLN A 116 3.37 2.98 -13.48
C GLN A 116 2.30 3.19 -12.42
N ASP A 117 1.75 2.12 -11.83
CA ASP A 117 0.77 2.21 -10.75
C ASP A 117 1.38 2.88 -9.52
N LEU A 118 2.58 2.50 -9.14
CA LEU A 118 3.30 3.11 -8.01
C LEU A 118 3.60 4.59 -8.26
N ALA A 119 4.05 4.95 -9.47
CA ALA A 119 4.29 6.33 -9.85
C ALA A 119 3.00 7.16 -9.83
N PHE A 120 1.90 6.58 -10.30
CA PHE A 120 0.58 7.22 -10.26
C PHE A 120 0.13 7.46 -8.82
N HIS A 121 0.18 6.44 -7.95
CA HIS A 121 -0.17 6.57 -6.54
C HIS A 121 0.69 7.60 -5.81
N ALA A 122 1.99 7.62 -6.07
CA ALA A 122 2.90 8.62 -5.51
C ALA A 122 2.53 10.05 -5.95
N SER A 123 2.13 10.23 -7.20
CA SER A 123 1.68 11.52 -7.74
C SER A 123 0.36 11.97 -7.12
N VAL A 124 -0.59 11.05 -6.94
CA VAL A 124 -1.87 11.33 -6.25
C VAL A 124 -1.63 11.73 -4.80
N ALA A 125 -0.74 11.04 -4.08
CA ALA A 125 -0.39 11.39 -2.70
C ALA A 125 0.22 12.78 -2.58
N LYS A 126 1.15 13.15 -3.48
CA LYS A 126 1.75 14.50 -3.54
C LYS A 126 0.70 15.56 -3.82
N LEU A 127 -0.20 15.30 -4.77
CA LEU A 127 -1.29 16.22 -5.11
C LEU A 127 -2.23 16.41 -3.90
N HIS A 128 -2.57 15.33 -3.22
CA HIS A 128 -3.41 15.38 -2.02
C HIS A 128 -2.77 16.24 -0.93
N GLY A 129 -1.48 16.06 -0.65
CA GLY A 129 -0.74 16.90 0.30
C GLY A 129 -0.74 18.37 -0.09
N ALA A 130 -0.57 18.69 -1.38
CA ALA A 130 -0.64 20.06 -1.87
C ALA A 130 -2.05 20.67 -1.70
N ILE A 131 -3.11 19.90 -1.96
CA ILE A 131 -4.49 20.33 -1.76
C ILE A 131 -4.77 20.62 -0.28
N GLU A 132 -4.33 19.75 0.63
CA GLU A 132 -4.50 19.98 2.07
C GLU A 132 -3.77 21.25 2.54
N GLN A 133 -2.51 21.44 2.12
CA GLN A 133 -1.78 22.66 2.43
C GLN A 133 -2.50 23.91 1.88
N PHE A 134 -3.00 23.82 0.66
CA PHE A 134 -3.72 24.90 -0.01
C PHE A 134 -5.01 25.27 0.71
N ARG A 135 -5.78 24.28 1.20
CA ARG A 135 -7.02 24.51 1.97
C ARG A 135 -6.80 25.39 3.20
N PHE A 136 -5.66 25.26 3.88
CA PHE A 136 -5.36 26.03 5.10
C PHE A 136 -4.71 27.38 4.82
N ALA A 137 -3.92 27.52 3.75
CA ALA A 137 -3.08 28.68 3.51
C ALA A 137 -3.59 29.65 2.44
N ALA A 138 -4.51 29.22 1.56
CA ALA A 138 -4.93 30.01 0.40
C ALA A 138 -5.90 31.16 0.75
N THR A 139 -5.67 32.32 0.10
CA THR A 139 -6.62 33.44 0.07
C THR A 139 -7.84 33.10 -0.79
N ASP A 140 -8.90 33.92 -0.72
CA ASP A 140 -10.11 33.70 -1.51
C ASP A 140 -9.84 33.80 -3.02
N GLU A 141 -8.98 34.70 -3.47
CA GLU A 141 -8.56 34.81 -4.87
C GLU A 141 -7.78 33.57 -5.31
N GLN A 142 -6.87 33.08 -4.45
CA GLN A 142 -6.12 31.85 -4.72
C GLN A 142 -7.05 30.65 -4.79
N ARG A 143 -8.07 30.59 -3.95
CA ARG A 143 -9.07 29.50 -3.96
C ARG A 143 -9.83 29.45 -5.28
N ALA A 144 -10.21 30.60 -5.84
CA ALA A 144 -10.86 30.66 -7.15
C ALA A 144 -9.96 30.09 -8.26
N ALA A 145 -8.68 30.47 -8.26
CA ALA A 145 -7.67 29.91 -9.19
C ALA A 145 -7.44 28.41 -8.95
N GLY A 146 -7.45 27.96 -7.69
CA GLY A 146 -7.30 26.56 -7.30
C GLY A 146 -8.44 25.68 -7.82
N VAL A 147 -9.69 26.14 -7.76
CA VAL A 147 -10.84 25.45 -8.37
C VAL A 147 -10.62 25.20 -9.85
N GLN A 148 -10.17 26.22 -10.58
CA GLN A 148 -9.92 26.08 -12.01
C GLN A 148 -8.82 25.04 -12.30
N ALA A 149 -7.72 25.07 -11.55
CA ALA A 149 -6.62 24.11 -11.71
C ALA A 149 -7.05 22.66 -11.45
N ILE A 150 -7.88 22.44 -10.42
CA ILE A 150 -8.42 21.10 -10.09
C ILE A 150 -9.38 20.62 -11.20
N ASP A 151 -10.24 21.49 -11.71
CA ASP A 151 -11.17 21.16 -12.78
C ASP A 151 -10.45 20.86 -14.09
N ASP A 152 -9.38 21.56 -14.40
CA ASP A 152 -8.56 21.30 -15.57
C ASP A 152 -7.83 19.97 -15.47
N ALA A 153 -7.25 19.66 -14.32
CA ALA A 153 -6.64 18.37 -14.07
C ALA A 153 -7.66 17.21 -14.19
N ARG A 154 -8.85 17.38 -13.63
CA ARG A 154 -9.94 16.40 -13.75
C ARG A 154 -10.32 16.15 -15.20
N ARG A 155 -10.49 17.23 -15.99
CA ARG A 155 -10.83 17.11 -17.43
C ARG A 155 -9.72 16.41 -18.21
N ALA A 156 -8.46 16.74 -17.93
CA ALA A 156 -7.32 16.10 -18.59
C ALA A 156 -7.28 14.58 -18.33
N LEU A 157 -7.55 14.15 -17.09
CA LEU A 157 -7.63 12.72 -16.75
C LEU A 157 -8.75 12.00 -17.49
N TYR A 158 -9.93 12.61 -17.64
CA TYR A 158 -11.03 12.03 -18.41
C TYR A 158 -10.72 11.93 -19.92
N LEU A 159 -9.98 12.87 -20.47
CA LEU A 159 -9.57 12.81 -21.88
C LEU A 159 -8.61 11.65 -22.13
N ILE A 160 -7.65 11.41 -21.20
CA ILE A 160 -6.73 10.27 -21.29
C ILE A 160 -7.49 8.93 -21.23
N LEU A 161 -8.56 8.84 -20.45
CA LEU A 161 -9.36 7.62 -20.35
C LEU A 161 -10.24 7.37 -21.59
N ALA A 162 -10.45 8.39 -22.42
CA ALA A 162 -11.29 8.30 -23.61
C ALA A 162 -10.53 7.91 -24.91
N GLU A 163 -9.19 7.83 -24.84
CA GLU A 163 -8.31 7.34 -25.91
C GLU A 163 -8.23 5.82 -25.92
#